data_13e35b16c4f063d061777ae0b9c2e60a
#
_entry.id   13e35b16c4f063d061777ae0b9c2e60a
#
_cell.length_a   1.000
_cell.length_b   1.000
_cell.length_c   1.000
_cell.angle_alpha   90.00
_cell.angle_beta   90.00
_cell.angle_gamma   90.00
#
_symmetry.space_group_name_H-M   'P 1'
#
loop_
_entity.id
_entity.type
_entity.pdbx_description
1 polymer ?
#
loop_
_entity_poly.entity_id
_entity_poly.type
_entity_poly.pdbx_seq_one_letter_code
_entity_poly.pdbx_strand_id
1 'polypeptide(L)'
;MAKRINVQLARLKVKNPNAFMFIDEPGLQFIFSAMSGYGEQKAKADLDLFFSMIEAPRGIHLCGNPDWDFLLGLDMDILSLDIYSNAEVFASCTPTIKKFLNRGGILVWGMVPTGFETFEKENLDFLAFKLTAIWAALHKKGIDLDQLVRSSLLSPATCCLINQDKERTVEKAFQMTRALSDLLKEKYRLI
;
A
#
# COMPACT_ATOMS: atom_id res chain seq x y z
N MET A 1 -14.24 2.23 17.26
CA MET A 1 -13.41 2.85 16.19
C MET A 1 -14.16 2.89 14.86
N ALA A 2 -14.68 1.79 14.33
CA ALA A 2 -15.37 1.70 13.03
C ALA A 2 -16.45 2.78 12.80
N LYS A 3 -17.33 3.02 13.79
CA LYS A 3 -18.35 4.08 13.69
C LYS A 3 -17.77 5.48 13.44
N ARG A 4 -16.61 5.80 14.03
CA ARG A 4 -15.94 7.11 13.80
C ARG A 4 -15.37 7.20 12.38
N ILE A 5 -14.80 6.11 11.88
CA ILE A 5 -14.30 6.00 10.52
C ILE A 5 -15.44 6.22 9.52
N ASN A 6 -16.58 5.52 9.69
CA ASN A 6 -17.73 5.67 8.80
C ASN A 6 -18.31 7.09 8.80
N VAL A 7 -18.35 7.77 9.95
CA VAL A 7 -18.79 9.18 10.02
C VAL A 7 -17.84 10.10 9.25
N GLN A 8 -16.53 9.91 9.36
CA GLN A 8 -15.55 10.69 8.59
C GLN A 8 -15.66 10.39 7.09
N LEU A 9 -15.76 9.11 6.73
CA LEU A 9 -15.90 8.68 5.34
C LEU A 9 -17.17 9.26 4.70
N ALA A 10 -18.30 9.21 5.40
CA ALA A 10 -19.56 9.82 4.93
C ALA A 10 -19.40 11.32 4.64
N ARG A 11 -18.69 12.06 5.50
CA ARG A 11 -18.41 13.49 5.27
C ARG A 11 -17.50 13.73 4.06
N LEU A 12 -16.52 12.86 3.85
CA LEU A 12 -15.63 12.95 2.67
C LEU A 12 -16.39 12.63 1.38
N LYS A 13 -17.27 11.62 1.41
CA LYS A 13 -18.07 11.22 0.25
C LYS A 13 -19.08 12.29 -0.22
N VAL A 14 -19.47 13.20 0.66
CA VAL A 14 -20.22 14.41 0.25
C VAL A 14 -19.42 15.29 -0.72
N LYS A 15 -18.09 15.34 -0.54
CA LYS A 15 -17.17 16.13 -1.40
C LYS A 15 -16.69 15.35 -2.62
N ASN A 16 -16.43 14.06 -2.44
CA ASN A 16 -15.98 13.16 -3.49
C ASN A 16 -16.60 11.76 -3.24
N PRO A 17 -17.53 11.30 -4.09
CA PRO A 17 -18.21 10.02 -3.91
C PRO A 17 -17.24 8.82 -3.96
N ASN A 18 -16.07 8.99 -4.57
CA ASN A 18 -15.02 7.98 -4.65
C ASN A 18 -14.04 8.03 -3.46
N ALA A 19 -14.33 8.82 -2.42
CA ALA A 19 -13.48 8.89 -1.24
C ALA A 19 -13.43 7.54 -0.51
N PHE A 20 -12.25 7.16 -0.07
CA PHE A 20 -11.99 6.04 0.82
C PHE A 20 -10.97 6.44 1.89
N MET A 21 -10.78 5.60 2.89
CA MET A 21 -9.86 5.88 3.99
C MET A 21 -8.86 4.74 4.17
N PHE A 22 -7.64 5.09 4.49
CA PHE A 22 -6.67 4.16 5.04
C PHE A 22 -6.75 4.15 6.57
N ILE A 23 -6.60 2.95 7.13
CA ILE A 23 -6.31 2.74 8.53
C ILE A 23 -4.80 2.56 8.62
N ASP A 24 -4.17 3.48 9.33
CA ASP A 24 -2.73 3.44 9.57
C ASP A 24 -2.48 2.71 10.89
N GLU A 25 -1.96 1.48 10.83
CA GLU A 25 -1.79 0.61 11.99
C GLU A 25 -0.37 0.00 12.03
N PRO A 26 0.60 0.79 12.48
CA PRO A 26 1.99 0.32 12.56
C PRO A 26 2.20 -0.86 13.52
N GLY A 27 1.28 -1.08 14.45
CA GLY A 27 1.33 -2.21 15.39
C GLY A 27 1.20 -3.58 14.73
N LEU A 28 0.61 -3.66 13.52
CA LEU A 28 0.44 -4.93 12.82
C LEU A 28 1.76 -5.61 12.46
N GLN A 29 2.85 -4.88 12.33
CA GLN A 29 4.17 -5.48 12.12
C GLN A 29 4.66 -6.31 13.32
N PHE A 30 4.08 -6.09 14.52
CA PHE A 30 4.44 -6.77 15.75
C PHE A 30 3.33 -7.68 16.27
N ILE A 31 2.25 -7.89 15.50
CA ILE A 31 1.04 -8.58 15.97
C ILE A 31 1.33 -10.00 16.47
N PHE A 32 2.32 -10.67 15.89
CA PHE A 32 2.75 -12.03 16.31
C PHE A 32 4.03 -12.04 17.16
N SER A 33 4.46 -10.88 17.64
CA SER A 33 5.58 -10.85 18.60
C SER A 33 5.19 -11.52 19.93
N ALA A 34 6.17 -12.07 20.62
CA ALA A 34 5.95 -12.68 21.94
C ALA A 34 5.31 -11.72 22.97
N MET A 35 5.44 -10.42 22.76
CA MET A 35 4.88 -9.39 23.64
C MET A 35 3.40 -9.11 23.39
N SER A 36 2.88 -9.40 22.20
CA SER A 36 1.49 -9.11 21.83
C SER A 36 0.51 -10.10 22.46
N GLY A 37 0.93 -11.36 22.66
CA GLY A 37 0.06 -12.44 23.12
C GLY A 37 -1.07 -12.81 22.14
N TYR A 38 -1.03 -12.30 20.90
CA TYR A 38 -2.07 -12.51 19.89
C TYR A 38 -1.75 -13.74 19.04
N GLY A 39 -2.66 -14.71 19.02
CA GLY A 39 -2.61 -15.83 18.07
C GLY A 39 -3.23 -15.44 16.74
N GLU A 40 -2.72 -16.01 15.65
CA GLU A 40 -3.12 -15.68 14.26
C GLU A 40 -4.64 -15.78 14.03
N GLN A 41 -5.27 -16.89 14.46
CA GLN A 41 -6.70 -17.09 14.30
C GLN A 41 -7.53 -16.00 14.98
N LYS A 42 -7.16 -15.65 16.22
CA LYS A 42 -7.84 -14.59 16.96
C LYS A 42 -7.62 -13.24 16.33
N ALA A 43 -6.40 -12.92 15.93
CA ALA A 43 -6.07 -11.67 15.23
C ALA A 43 -6.88 -11.52 13.95
N LYS A 44 -6.95 -12.60 13.15
CA LYS A 44 -7.75 -12.59 11.92
C LYS A 44 -9.23 -12.36 12.22
N ALA A 45 -9.81 -13.09 13.16
CA ALA A 45 -11.23 -12.95 13.50
C ALA A 45 -11.58 -11.53 13.99
N ASP A 46 -10.76 -10.94 14.86
CA ASP A 46 -10.98 -9.61 15.39
C ASP A 46 -10.83 -8.51 14.31
N LEU A 47 -9.85 -8.65 13.40
CA LEU A 47 -9.62 -7.71 12.31
C LEU A 47 -10.69 -7.83 11.21
N ASP A 48 -11.07 -9.03 10.81
CA ASP A 48 -12.14 -9.24 9.84
C ASP A 48 -13.48 -8.72 10.38
N LEU A 49 -13.78 -8.94 11.67
CA LEU A 49 -14.93 -8.34 12.32
C LEU A 49 -14.86 -6.80 12.31
N PHE A 50 -13.69 -6.24 12.59
CA PHE A 50 -13.50 -4.79 12.54
C PHE A 50 -13.72 -4.24 11.12
N PHE A 51 -13.17 -4.89 10.09
CA PHE A 51 -13.37 -4.49 8.69
C PHE A 51 -14.82 -4.63 8.26
N SER A 52 -15.53 -5.67 8.69
CA SER A 52 -16.95 -5.84 8.35
C SER A 52 -17.84 -4.69 8.84
N MET A 53 -17.40 -3.95 9.86
CA MET A 53 -18.10 -2.77 10.39
C MET A 53 -17.75 -1.47 9.66
N ILE A 54 -16.82 -1.47 8.72
CA ILE A 54 -16.36 -0.28 7.98
C ILE A 54 -16.94 -0.34 6.56
N GLU A 55 -17.41 0.81 6.08
CA GLU A 55 -17.91 0.95 4.72
C GLU A 55 -16.75 0.78 3.70
N ALA A 56 -16.97 -0.07 2.71
CA ALA A 56 -16.01 -0.30 1.63
C ALA A 56 -15.87 0.92 0.69
N PRO A 57 -14.74 1.08 0.00
CA PRO A 57 -13.55 0.24 0.10
C PRO A 57 -12.71 0.54 1.36
N ARG A 58 -12.19 -0.52 1.96
CA ARG A 58 -11.45 -0.50 3.25
C ARG A 58 -9.96 -0.66 2.98
N GLY A 59 -9.17 0.32 3.40
CA GLY A 59 -7.72 0.33 3.19
C GLY A 59 -6.93 0.20 4.48
N ILE A 60 -5.81 -0.51 4.42
CA ILE A 60 -4.73 -0.46 5.41
C ILE A 60 -3.51 0.18 4.77
N HIS A 61 -2.86 1.09 5.50
CA HIS A 61 -1.50 1.53 5.22
C HIS A 61 -0.54 0.98 6.27
N LEU A 62 0.58 0.45 5.81
CA LEU A 62 1.64 -0.01 6.69
C LEU A 62 3.01 0.22 6.05
N CYS A 63 3.82 1.05 6.72
CA CYS A 63 5.17 1.39 6.27
C CYS A 63 6.27 0.51 6.89
N GLY A 64 5.91 -0.52 7.66
CA GLY A 64 6.82 -1.51 8.23
C GLY A 64 6.91 -2.79 7.38
N ASN A 65 7.47 -3.83 7.99
CA ASN A 65 7.56 -5.17 7.38
C ASN A 65 6.77 -6.20 8.23
N PRO A 66 5.44 -6.28 8.06
CA PRO A 66 4.58 -7.24 8.74
C PRO A 66 4.64 -8.63 8.11
N ASP A 67 3.85 -9.56 8.67
CA ASP A 67 3.48 -10.77 7.96
C ASP A 67 2.53 -10.43 6.80
N TRP A 68 3.08 -10.39 5.58
CA TRP A 68 2.34 -10.02 4.37
C TRP A 68 1.27 -11.06 3.99
N ASP A 69 1.52 -12.35 4.23
CA ASP A 69 0.53 -13.41 3.94
C ASP A 69 -0.67 -13.26 4.85
N PHE A 70 -0.45 -12.94 6.12
CA PHE A 70 -1.52 -12.62 7.06
C PHE A 70 -2.32 -11.39 6.63
N LEU A 71 -1.66 -10.26 6.34
CA LEU A 71 -2.35 -9.03 5.94
C LEU A 71 -3.18 -9.20 4.67
N LEU A 72 -2.59 -9.79 3.62
CA LEU A 72 -3.28 -10.05 2.35
C LEU A 72 -4.45 -11.05 2.51
N GLY A 73 -4.46 -11.84 3.59
CA GLY A 73 -5.53 -12.75 3.97
C GLY A 73 -6.71 -12.12 4.72
N LEU A 74 -6.60 -10.84 5.13
CA LEU A 74 -7.68 -10.12 5.82
C LEU A 74 -8.78 -9.66 4.85
N ASP A 75 -9.98 -9.41 5.38
CA ASP A 75 -11.13 -8.88 4.63
C ASP A 75 -11.01 -7.36 4.41
N MET A 76 -9.97 -6.97 3.70
CA MET A 76 -9.73 -5.59 3.26
C MET A 76 -9.69 -5.50 1.74
N ASP A 77 -9.92 -4.30 1.20
CA ASP A 77 -10.01 -4.05 -0.24
C ASP A 77 -8.71 -3.43 -0.80
N ILE A 78 -7.99 -2.64 0.02
CA ILE A 78 -6.81 -1.89 -0.43
C ILE A 78 -5.67 -2.08 0.57
N LEU A 79 -4.49 -2.47 0.08
CA LEU A 79 -3.25 -2.52 0.86
C LEU A 79 -2.25 -1.50 0.34
N SER A 80 -1.88 -0.56 1.20
CA SER A 80 -0.79 0.40 0.95
C SER A 80 0.46 -0.02 1.72
N LEU A 81 1.58 -0.11 1.03
CA LEU A 81 2.83 -0.64 1.59
C LEU A 81 4.05 0.11 1.11
N ASP A 82 5.09 0.16 1.94
CA ASP A 82 6.43 0.58 1.53
C ASP A 82 7.10 -0.51 0.70
N ILE A 83 6.89 -0.46 -0.62
CA ILE A 83 7.53 -1.42 -1.54
C ILE A 83 8.97 -1.02 -1.85
N TYR A 84 9.34 0.24 -1.66
CA TYR A 84 10.71 0.69 -1.88
C TYR A 84 11.70 -0.08 -1.01
N SER A 85 11.34 -0.33 0.26
CA SER A 85 12.18 -1.04 1.24
C SER A 85 11.89 -2.54 1.32
N ASN A 86 10.69 -3.00 0.97
CA ASN A 86 10.21 -4.36 1.26
C ASN A 86 9.95 -5.23 0.02
N ALA A 87 10.49 -4.85 -1.14
CA ALA A 87 10.16 -5.49 -2.43
C ALA A 87 10.40 -7.01 -2.45
N GLU A 88 11.55 -7.49 -1.96
CA GLU A 88 11.91 -8.91 -2.00
C GLU A 88 11.02 -9.75 -1.10
N VAL A 89 10.80 -9.28 0.14
CA VAL A 89 9.97 -9.99 1.12
C VAL A 89 8.52 -10.03 0.64
N PHE A 90 7.98 -8.90 0.15
CA PHE A 90 6.62 -8.86 -0.40
C PHE A 90 6.46 -9.79 -1.61
N ALA A 91 7.42 -9.78 -2.54
CA ALA A 91 7.39 -10.64 -3.72
C ALA A 91 7.53 -12.15 -3.40
N SER A 92 7.96 -12.52 -2.19
CA SER A 92 7.92 -13.92 -1.74
C SER A 92 6.50 -14.44 -1.51
N CYS A 93 5.57 -13.55 -1.16
CA CYS A 93 4.16 -13.85 -0.91
C CYS A 93 3.29 -13.89 -2.19
N THR A 94 3.89 -14.12 -3.37
CA THR A 94 3.19 -14.11 -4.66
C THR A 94 1.88 -14.90 -4.71
N PRO A 95 1.76 -16.12 -4.11
CA PRO A 95 0.49 -16.85 -4.13
C PRO A 95 -0.63 -16.09 -3.43
N THR A 96 -0.35 -15.43 -2.32
CA THR A 96 -1.33 -14.68 -1.55
C THR A 96 -1.64 -13.33 -2.22
N ILE A 97 -0.65 -12.68 -2.82
CA ILE A 97 -0.86 -11.49 -3.66
C ILE A 97 -1.83 -11.82 -4.80
N LYS A 98 -1.64 -12.96 -5.48
CA LYS A 98 -2.52 -13.40 -6.57
C LYS A 98 -3.96 -13.61 -6.08
N LYS A 99 -4.16 -14.24 -4.92
CA LYS A 99 -5.49 -14.40 -4.31
C LYS A 99 -6.13 -13.05 -3.98
N PHE A 100 -5.35 -12.12 -3.43
CA PHE A 100 -5.80 -10.77 -3.09
C PHE A 100 -6.28 -10.02 -4.34
N LEU A 101 -5.50 -10.00 -5.41
CA LEU A 101 -5.86 -9.37 -6.68
C LEU A 101 -7.07 -10.04 -7.34
N ASN A 102 -7.16 -11.37 -7.31
CA ASN A 102 -8.27 -12.11 -7.91
C ASN A 102 -9.62 -11.85 -7.23
N ARG A 103 -9.63 -11.44 -5.96
CA ARG A 103 -10.87 -11.01 -5.28
C ARG A 103 -11.17 -9.51 -5.43
N GLY A 104 -10.44 -8.80 -6.31
CA GLY A 104 -10.61 -7.38 -6.58
C GLY A 104 -9.77 -6.46 -5.67
N GLY A 105 -8.79 -7.00 -4.96
CA GLY A 105 -7.90 -6.22 -4.11
C GLY A 105 -7.04 -5.23 -4.91
N ILE A 106 -6.76 -4.08 -4.31
CA ILE A 106 -5.95 -2.99 -4.87
C ILE A 106 -4.66 -2.86 -4.07
N LEU A 107 -3.52 -2.78 -4.76
CA LEU A 107 -2.21 -2.54 -4.16
C LEU A 107 -1.79 -1.08 -4.38
N VAL A 108 -1.39 -0.42 -3.29
CA VAL A 108 -0.81 0.93 -3.35
C VAL A 108 0.68 0.83 -3.12
N TRP A 109 1.44 1.04 -4.18
CA TRP A 109 2.88 0.86 -4.22
C TRP A 109 3.58 2.12 -3.71
N GLY A 110 4.04 2.09 -2.46
CA GLY A 110 4.85 3.14 -1.87
C GLY A 110 6.28 3.08 -2.41
N MET A 111 6.52 3.73 -3.56
CA MET A 111 7.79 3.60 -4.30
C MET A 111 8.73 4.79 -4.12
N VAL A 112 8.20 5.98 -3.82
CA VAL A 112 9.01 7.20 -3.71
C VAL A 112 9.37 7.46 -2.26
N PRO A 113 10.66 7.41 -1.88
CA PRO A 113 11.07 7.66 -0.50
C PRO A 113 10.78 9.08 -0.06
N THR A 114 10.47 9.27 1.24
CA THR A 114 10.16 10.57 1.84
C THR A 114 11.27 11.10 2.74
N GLY A 115 12.30 10.29 3.04
CA GLY A 115 13.46 10.70 3.80
C GLY A 115 14.47 11.42 2.91
N PHE A 116 14.97 12.60 3.36
CA PHE A 116 15.86 13.48 2.60
C PHE A 116 17.05 12.74 1.97
N GLU A 117 17.85 12.03 2.78
CA GLU A 117 19.08 11.38 2.31
C GLU A 117 18.82 10.29 1.26
N THR A 118 17.70 9.60 1.36
CA THR A 118 17.31 8.54 0.42
C THR A 118 16.72 9.16 -0.84
N PHE A 119 15.87 10.17 -0.69
CA PHE A 119 15.22 10.85 -1.80
C PHE A 119 16.22 11.50 -2.76
N GLU A 120 17.25 12.18 -2.22
CA GLU A 120 18.26 12.88 -3.02
C GLU A 120 19.14 11.91 -3.89
N LYS A 121 19.10 10.61 -3.60
CA LYS A 121 19.80 9.57 -4.38
C LYS A 121 18.94 8.98 -5.49
N GLU A 122 17.64 9.29 -5.51
CA GLU A 122 16.70 8.70 -6.44
C GLU A 122 16.35 9.64 -7.59
N ASN A 123 15.93 9.05 -8.69
CA ASN A 123 15.37 9.76 -9.83
C ASN A 123 14.17 9.01 -10.40
N LEU A 124 13.39 9.68 -11.22
CA LEU A 124 12.13 9.16 -11.77
C LEU A 124 12.33 7.86 -12.57
N ASP A 125 13.35 7.84 -13.45
CA ASP A 125 13.60 6.69 -14.34
C ASP A 125 14.00 5.45 -13.55
N PHE A 126 14.82 5.64 -12.52
CA PHE A 126 15.26 4.55 -11.69
C PHE A 126 14.14 3.99 -10.82
N LEU A 127 13.29 4.84 -10.26
CA LEU A 127 12.08 4.41 -9.52
C LEU A 127 11.09 3.68 -10.43
N ALA A 128 10.89 4.17 -11.65
CA ALA A 128 10.07 3.50 -12.65
C ALA A 128 10.63 2.12 -13.04
N PHE A 129 11.96 2.04 -13.23
CA PHE A 129 12.65 0.77 -13.49
C PHE A 129 12.46 -0.21 -12.32
N LYS A 130 12.73 0.22 -11.07
CA LYS A 130 12.55 -0.61 -9.88
C LYS A 130 11.13 -1.19 -9.79
N LEU A 131 10.11 -0.33 -9.91
CA LEU A 131 8.72 -0.77 -9.79
C LEU A 131 8.32 -1.73 -10.92
N THR A 132 8.69 -1.42 -12.14
CA THR A 132 8.37 -2.31 -13.29
C THR A 132 9.15 -3.62 -13.23
N ALA A 133 10.34 -3.65 -12.65
CA ALA A 133 11.09 -4.89 -12.40
C ALA A 133 10.37 -5.78 -11.35
N ILE A 134 9.81 -5.18 -10.29
CA ILE A 134 8.99 -5.90 -9.30
C ILE A 134 7.75 -6.50 -9.98
N TRP A 135 7.02 -5.72 -10.78
CA TRP A 135 5.85 -6.19 -11.52
C TRP A 135 6.20 -7.32 -12.51
N ALA A 136 7.32 -7.19 -13.21
CA ALA A 136 7.81 -8.26 -14.10
C ALA A 136 8.17 -9.54 -13.33
N ALA A 137 8.75 -9.43 -12.13
CA ALA A 137 9.05 -10.58 -11.28
C ALA A 137 7.77 -11.27 -10.79
N LEU A 138 6.76 -10.52 -10.39
CA LEU A 138 5.45 -11.04 -10.00
C LEU A 138 4.73 -11.70 -11.20
N HIS A 139 4.82 -11.08 -12.38
CA HIS A 139 4.28 -11.66 -13.61
C HIS A 139 4.92 -13.00 -13.97
N LYS A 140 6.23 -13.10 -13.89
CA LYS A 140 6.97 -14.38 -14.09
C LYS A 140 6.53 -15.48 -13.12
N LYS A 141 6.05 -15.11 -11.93
CA LYS A 141 5.50 -16.02 -10.92
C LYS A 141 3.99 -16.29 -11.11
N GLY A 142 3.39 -15.84 -12.23
CA GLY A 142 2.04 -16.18 -12.64
C GLY A 142 0.93 -15.21 -12.22
N ILE A 143 1.27 -13.96 -11.88
CA ILE A 143 0.28 -12.88 -11.75
C ILE A 143 0.07 -12.27 -13.14
N ASP A 144 -1.17 -12.06 -13.54
CA ASP A 144 -1.49 -11.36 -14.78
C ASP A 144 -1.04 -9.89 -14.71
N LEU A 145 -0.26 -9.44 -15.69
CA LEU A 145 0.33 -8.11 -15.67
C LEU A 145 -0.71 -7.00 -15.86
N ASP A 146 -1.69 -7.20 -16.75
CA ASP A 146 -2.75 -6.20 -16.98
C ASP A 146 -3.61 -6.04 -15.72
N GLN A 147 -4.00 -7.15 -15.08
CA GLN A 147 -4.70 -7.14 -13.80
C GLN A 147 -3.87 -6.41 -12.74
N LEU A 148 -2.58 -6.74 -12.59
CA LEU A 148 -1.69 -6.13 -11.61
C LEU A 148 -1.62 -4.61 -11.77
N VAL A 149 -1.40 -4.15 -13.01
CA VAL A 149 -1.28 -2.72 -13.34
C VAL A 149 -2.61 -2.00 -13.09
N ARG A 150 -3.74 -2.56 -13.52
CA ARG A 150 -5.08 -1.96 -13.33
C ARG A 150 -5.54 -1.95 -11.89
N SER A 151 -5.03 -2.86 -11.06
CA SER A 151 -5.30 -2.92 -9.61
C SER A 151 -4.22 -2.22 -8.80
N SER A 152 -3.52 -1.25 -9.39
CA SER A 152 -2.41 -0.53 -8.75
C SER A 152 -2.71 0.95 -8.56
N LEU A 153 -2.32 1.46 -7.39
CA LEU A 153 -2.18 2.88 -7.10
C LEU A 153 -0.72 3.15 -6.68
N LEU A 154 -0.31 4.42 -6.69
CA LEU A 154 1.01 4.83 -6.24
C LEU A 154 0.91 5.76 -5.04
N SER A 155 1.88 5.65 -4.14
CA SER A 155 2.05 6.56 -3.01
C SER A 155 3.53 6.82 -2.75
N PRO A 156 3.87 7.84 -1.95
CA PRO A 156 5.15 7.86 -1.26
C PRO A 156 5.35 6.59 -0.42
N ALA A 157 6.60 6.20 -0.18
CA ALA A 157 6.94 4.92 0.45
C ALA A 157 6.53 4.84 1.91
N THR A 158 6.73 5.92 2.66
CA THR A 158 6.45 5.98 4.10
C THR A 158 5.60 7.20 4.46
N CYS A 159 5.18 7.27 5.73
CA CYS A 159 4.56 8.46 6.29
C CYS A 159 5.47 9.68 6.12
N CYS A 160 4.88 10.88 6.17
CA CYS A 160 5.62 12.12 6.12
C CYS A 160 6.58 12.22 7.32
N LEU A 161 7.87 12.33 7.03
CA LEU A 161 8.93 12.44 8.01
C LEU A 161 9.26 13.92 8.27
N ILE A 162 9.81 14.20 9.45
CA ILE A 162 10.44 15.48 9.71
C ILE A 162 11.86 15.40 9.14
N ASN A 163 12.09 16.08 8.02
CA ASN A 163 13.38 16.14 7.35
C ASN A 163 14.18 17.39 7.79
N GLN A 164 15.48 17.39 7.53
CA GLN A 164 16.35 18.55 7.77
C GLN A 164 15.93 19.78 6.96
N ASP A 165 15.31 19.60 5.80
CA ASP A 165 14.74 20.62 4.91
C ASP A 165 13.23 20.85 5.15
N LYS A 166 12.71 20.36 6.28
CA LYS A 166 11.31 20.43 6.72
C LYS A 166 10.40 19.66 5.73
N GLU A 167 9.39 20.33 5.19
CA GLU A 167 8.39 19.76 4.27
C GLU A 167 8.87 19.59 2.83
N ARG A 168 9.98 20.22 2.43
CA ARG A 168 10.38 20.32 1.01
C ARG A 168 10.61 18.97 0.34
N THR A 169 11.32 18.05 1.02
CA THR A 169 11.52 16.70 0.48
C THR A 169 10.19 15.96 0.35
N VAL A 170 9.28 16.12 1.29
CA VAL A 170 7.96 15.48 1.24
C VAL A 170 7.15 16.01 0.05
N GLU A 171 7.14 17.33 -0.17
CA GLU A 171 6.48 17.94 -1.34
C GLU A 171 7.06 17.43 -2.67
N LYS A 172 8.39 17.35 -2.78
CA LYS A 172 9.06 16.77 -3.94
C LYS A 172 8.72 15.30 -4.14
N ALA A 173 8.59 14.52 -3.05
CA ALA A 173 8.20 13.11 -3.12
C ALA A 173 6.79 12.93 -3.68
N PHE A 174 5.84 13.80 -3.29
CA PHE A 174 4.50 13.80 -3.89
C PHE A 174 4.53 14.19 -5.37
N GLN A 175 5.31 15.20 -5.75
CA GLN A 175 5.48 15.58 -7.16
C GLN A 175 6.09 14.45 -7.98
N MET A 176 7.11 13.78 -7.46
CA MET A 176 7.75 12.63 -8.11
C MET A 176 6.81 11.42 -8.18
N THR A 177 5.99 11.17 -7.15
CA THR A 177 4.95 10.13 -7.19
C THR A 177 3.94 10.38 -8.30
N ARG A 178 3.52 11.63 -8.49
CA ARG A 178 2.65 12.01 -9.59
C ARG A 178 3.32 11.80 -10.94
N ALA A 179 4.56 12.27 -11.13
CA ALA A 179 5.31 12.08 -12.35
C ALA A 179 5.50 10.58 -12.69
N LEU A 180 5.79 9.76 -11.67
CA LEU A 180 5.88 8.30 -11.81
C LEU A 180 4.55 7.69 -12.26
N SER A 181 3.43 8.16 -11.68
CA SER A 181 2.09 7.71 -12.09
C SER A 181 1.80 8.05 -13.55
N ASP A 182 2.10 9.28 -13.97
CA ASP A 182 1.83 9.73 -15.33
C ASP A 182 2.69 8.94 -16.35
N LEU A 183 3.97 8.73 -16.06
CA LEU A 183 4.88 7.91 -16.87
C LEU A 183 4.39 6.46 -17.01
N LEU A 184 3.93 5.85 -15.93
CA LEU A 184 3.44 4.46 -15.96
C LEU A 184 2.09 4.34 -16.67
N LYS A 185 1.19 5.32 -16.53
CA LYS A 185 -0.07 5.37 -17.28
C LYS A 185 0.19 5.42 -18.78
N GLU A 186 1.11 6.25 -19.23
CA GLU A 186 1.52 6.32 -20.64
C GLU A 186 2.11 4.97 -21.10
N LYS A 187 3.08 4.43 -20.35
CA LYS A 187 3.75 3.16 -20.66
C LYS A 187 2.77 1.99 -20.83
N TYR A 188 1.76 1.92 -19.97
CA TYR A 188 0.78 0.82 -19.97
C TYR A 188 -0.54 1.18 -20.65
N ARG A 189 -0.65 2.33 -21.29
CA ARG A 189 -1.83 2.81 -22.04
C ARG A 189 -3.11 2.77 -21.19
N LEU A 190 -3.03 3.34 -19.98
CA LEU A 190 -4.14 3.40 -19.04
C LEU A 190 -5.02 4.64 -19.20
N ILE A 191 -4.69 5.49 -20.15
CA ILE A 191 -5.42 6.73 -20.52
C ILE A 191 -5.92 6.57 -21.94
#